data_a282cd0c3efdf68480db4136d63e5b86
#
_entry.id   a282cd0c3efdf68480db4136d63e5b86
#
_cell.length_a   1.000
_cell.length_b   1.000
_cell.length_c   1.000
_cell.angle_alpha   90.00
_cell.angle_beta   90.00
_cell.angle_gamma   90.00
#
_symmetry.space_group_name_H-M   'P 1'
#
loop_
_entity.id
_entity.type
_entity.pdbx_description
1 polymer ?
#
loop_
_entity_poly.entity_id
_entity_poly.type
_entity_poly.pdbx_seq_one_letter_code
_entity_poly.pdbx_strand_id
1 'polypeptide(L)'
;LGNAFNEEDLKNFEKKIINFLSLKDANSIEYSAEPKIDGISASIIYINGKLTKGLSRGDGSEGEDITQNLKTIKDIPLEITKKNFPNEIDIRGEVFIENNDFKKINDKFANPRNAASGSLRQKNSLITAKIPLKFIAYTYGYEKKMNINNQTSFLENLKLWGFKINPFNRKIIGVKNLILNHKELEEKRKELAFDIDGIVYKVNDFDLQKRLGFAANAPRWAIAHKFSANSSISEIVNIEIQIGRTGALTPVAKIKPVNIGGVMVSNATLHNEDEIIRKDIRVGDTVTVERAGDVIPHVVLVDLKKRKKNTKKFVFPLRCPSCGSKTTKDYNEVTKKQDAVRRCASEGFECEKIAIERIKHFVSKDAFNIDGFGKKIVENFWNQKLVRLPQDIFKLNYKKIEELEGWGELSVANLKFSIEEKRNISLERFIYSLGIRHIGQENAKLIAKHLKKTSNFFQLTGESNIESLSNIDGIGITQIQSIKKFFLNRTNRKVLSELEKNLTIKDVILIDNNGLLKNKTFMLTGKLNDISRAEAKSLIEKNSGKIISNVNRKLDYLITGDKPTIKKINTAKDLNIKVIDQEEWLKMLNKSS
;
A
#
# COMPACT_ATOMS: atom_id res chain seq x y z
N LEU A 1 -0.55 -5.91 -4.15
CA LEU A 1 -1.56 -6.76 -4.77
C LEU A 1 -2.91 -6.53 -4.10
N GLY A 2 -4.01 -6.60 -4.91
CA GLY A 2 -5.36 -6.76 -4.39
C GLY A 2 -5.52 -8.12 -3.70
N ASN A 3 -6.47 -8.24 -2.76
CA ASN A 3 -6.79 -9.49 -2.10
C ASN A 3 -8.18 -9.97 -2.49
N ALA A 4 -8.32 -11.29 -2.65
CA ALA A 4 -9.58 -12.00 -2.71
C ALA A 4 -9.65 -12.94 -1.50
N PHE A 5 -10.81 -13.01 -0.86
CA PHE A 5 -11.06 -13.86 0.30
C PHE A 5 -12.14 -14.92 0.02
N ASN A 6 -12.83 -14.81 -1.10
CA ASN A 6 -13.90 -15.70 -1.51
C ASN A 6 -14.01 -15.77 -3.04
N GLU A 7 -14.89 -16.65 -3.51
CA GLU A 7 -15.12 -16.89 -4.94
C GLU A 7 -15.70 -15.66 -5.66
N GLU A 8 -16.52 -14.84 -4.97
CA GLU A 8 -17.13 -13.63 -5.53
C GLU A 8 -16.07 -12.57 -5.85
N ASP A 9 -15.08 -12.43 -4.98
CA ASP A 9 -13.96 -11.51 -5.21
C ASP A 9 -13.18 -11.88 -6.49
N LEU A 10 -12.98 -13.17 -6.75
CA LEU A 10 -12.32 -13.64 -7.98
C LEU A 10 -13.15 -13.39 -9.22
N LYS A 11 -14.47 -13.67 -9.16
CA LYS A 11 -15.39 -13.36 -10.26
C LYS A 11 -15.39 -11.85 -10.58
N ASN A 12 -15.38 -11.03 -9.54
CA ASN A 12 -15.29 -9.57 -9.68
C ASN A 12 -13.94 -9.11 -10.26
N PHE A 13 -12.85 -9.79 -9.91
CA PHE A 13 -11.53 -9.53 -10.50
C PHE A 13 -11.52 -9.81 -12.00
N GLU A 14 -11.96 -10.99 -12.43
CA GLU A 14 -12.05 -11.35 -13.85
C GLU A 14 -12.99 -10.39 -14.61
N LYS A 15 -14.16 -10.08 -14.06
CA LYS A 15 -15.09 -9.12 -14.65
C LYS A 15 -14.46 -7.73 -14.86
N LYS A 16 -13.64 -7.28 -13.92
CA LYS A 16 -12.90 -6.01 -14.07
C LYS A 16 -11.89 -6.07 -15.21
N ILE A 17 -11.16 -7.19 -15.38
CA ILE A 17 -10.23 -7.40 -16.50
C ILE A 17 -10.98 -7.36 -17.83
N ILE A 18 -12.05 -8.15 -17.97
CA ILE A 18 -12.87 -8.23 -19.17
C ILE A 18 -13.40 -6.86 -19.57
N ASN A 19 -13.99 -6.13 -18.60
CA ASN A 19 -14.54 -4.80 -18.83
C ASN A 19 -13.45 -3.78 -19.22
N PHE A 20 -12.28 -3.85 -18.58
CA PHE A 20 -11.18 -2.92 -18.87
C PHE A 20 -10.60 -3.15 -20.25
N LEU A 21 -10.40 -4.40 -20.66
CA LEU A 21 -9.83 -4.78 -21.95
C LEU A 21 -10.88 -4.87 -23.06
N SER A 22 -12.17 -4.71 -22.75
CA SER A 22 -13.31 -4.91 -23.70
C SER A 22 -13.30 -6.27 -24.38
N LEU A 23 -12.92 -7.34 -23.64
CA LEU A 23 -12.88 -8.68 -24.17
C LEU A 23 -14.30 -9.22 -24.42
N LYS A 24 -14.45 -9.99 -25.50
CA LYS A 24 -15.75 -10.62 -25.89
C LYS A 24 -16.03 -11.91 -25.13
N ASP A 25 -14.98 -12.63 -24.72
CA ASP A 25 -15.08 -13.92 -24.03
C ASP A 25 -14.17 -13.95 -22.79
N ALA A 26 -14.74 -14.33 -21.65
CA ALA A 26 -14.03 -14.55 -20.41
C ALA A 26 -13.07 -15.75 -20.46
N ASN A 27 -13.42 -16.77 -21.24
CA ASN A 27 -12.61 -17.98 -21.38
C ASN A 27 -11.30 -17.78 -22.17
N SER A 28 -11.07 -16.57 -22.69
CA SER A 28 -9.82 -16.23 -23.38
C SER A 28 -8.67 -15.86 -22.44
N ILE A 29 -8.93 -15.71 -21.14
CA ILE A 29 -7.89 -15.27 -20.20
C ILE A 29 -7.19 -16.48 -19.59
N GLU A 30 -5.90 -16.60 -19.90
CA GLU A 30 -5.00 -17.52 -19.22
C GLU A 30 -4.40 -16.85 -17.98
N TYR A 31 -4.30 -17.58 -16.90
CA TYR A 31 -3.68 -17.15 -15.66
C TYR A 31 -2.47 -18.01 -15.29
N SER A 32 -1.40 -17.39 -14.79
CA SER A 32 -0.39 -18.06 -13.99
C SER A 32 -0.87 -18.08 -12.55
N ALA A 33 -1.04 -19.28 -11.99
CA ALA A 33 -1.40 -19.51 -10.59
C ALA A 33 -0.14 -19.89 -9.83
N GLU A 34 0.29 -19.06 -8.91
CA GLU A 34 1.56 -19.18 -8.19
C GLU A 34 1.29 -19.22 -6.68
N PRO A 35 1.72 -20.28 -5.95
CA PRO A 35 1.58 -20.30 -4.49
C PRO A 35 2.23 -19.09 -3.85
N LYS A 36 1.49 -18.41 -2.99
CA LYS A 36 1.95 -17.24 -2.25
C LYS A 36 2.74 -17.67 -1.02
N ILE A 37 4.06 -17.68 -1.16
CA ILE A 37 4.97 -18.05 -0.08
C ILE A 37 4.89 -17.00 1.04
N ASP A 38 4.83 -17.45 2.27
CA ASP A 38 4.86 -16.59 3.45
C ASP A 38 6.30 -16.29 3.87
N GLY A 39 6.94 -15.36 3.16
CA GLY A 39 8.32 -14.94 3.31
C GLY A 39 8.48 -13.43 3.23
N ILE A 40 9.65 -12.99 2.78
CA ILE A 40 10.02 -11.59 2.57
C ILE A 40 10.45 -11.37 1.13
N SER A 41 9.80 -10.46 0.45
CA SER A 41 10.14 -10.10 -0.92
C SER A 41 11.50 -9.41 -1.01
N ALA A 42 12.30 -9.81 -1.99
CA ALA A 42 13.56 -9.18 -2.35
C ALA A 42 13.64 -8.94 -3.86
N SER A 43 14.39 -7.92 -4.25
CA SER A 43 14.67 -7.49 -5.61
C SER A 43 16.17 -7.63 -5.88
N ILE A 44 16.55 -8.28 -6.97
CA ILE A 44 17.93 -8.60 -7.31
C ILE A 44 18.24 -8.10 -8.71
N ILE A 45 19.14 -7.13 -8.79
CA ILE A 45 19.52 -6.50 -10.05
C ILE A 45 20.75 -7.17 -10.62
N TYR A 46 20.61 -7.66 -11.86
CA TYR A 46 21.69 -8.18 -12.65
C TYR A 46 22.03 -7.22 -13.78
N ILE A 47 23.34 -7.01 -14.00
CA ILE A 47 23.88 -6.27 -15.13
C ILE A 47 24.92 -7.14 -15.81
N ASN A 48 24.74 -7.42 -17.09
CA ASN A 48 25.59 -8.31 -17.89
C ASN A 48 25.81 -9.68 -17.21
N GLY A 49 24.72 -10.24 -16.66
CA GLY A 49 24.72 -11.53 -15.99
C GLY A 49 25.29 -11.54 -14.56
N LYS A 50 25.85 -10.44 -14.05
CA LYS A 50 26.41 -10.36 -12.69
C LYS A 50 25.44 -9.72 -11.72
N LEU A 51 25.28 -10.32 -10.53
CA LEU A 51 24.52 -9.74 -9.43
C LEU A 51 25.24 -8.47 -8.95
N THR A 52 24.63 -7.32 -9.20
CA THR A 52 25.18 -6.00 -8.84
C THR A 52 24.56 -5.44 -7.58
N LYS A 53 23.23 -5.59 -7.39
CA LYS A 53 22.51 -5.00 -6.26
C LYS A 53 21.36 -5.89 -5.79
N GLY A 54 21.16 -5.94 -4.49
CA GLY A 54 20.01 -6.60 -3.86
C GLY A 54 19.28 -5.64 -2.92
N LEU A 55 17.98 -5.55 -3.07
CA LEU A 55 17.15 -4.57 -2.35
C LEU A 55 16.02 -5.25 -1.59
N SER A 56 15.70 -4.73 -0.42
CA SER A 56 14.46 -5.07 0.27
C SER A 56 13.26 -4.43 -0.42
N ARG A 57 12.05 -4.88 -0.10
CA ARG A 57 10.80 -4.33 -0.66
C ARG A 57 10.66 -2.81 -0.44
N GLY A 58 11.17 -2.28 0.69
CA GLY A 58 11.05 -0.88 1.03
C GLY A 58 9.59 -0.39 1.07
N ASP A 59 9.36 0.78 0.48
CA ASP A 59 8.02 1.38 0.27
C ASP A 59 7.44 1.05 -1.13
N GLY A 60 8.18 0.29 -1.92
CA GLY A 60 7.84 -0.05 -3.31
C GLY A 60 8.59 0.78 -4.35
N SER A 61 9.18 1.92 -3.96
CA SER A 61 10.01 2.79 -4.79
C SER A 61 11.47 2.76 -4.33
N GLU A 62 11.70 2.78 -3.03
CA GLU A 62 13.02 2.73 -2.40
C GLU A 62 13.10 1.56 -1.43
N GLY A 63 14.19 0.79 -1.48
CA GLY A 63 14.47 -0.34 -0.61
C GLY A 63 15.85 -0.23 0.02
N GLU A 64 16.02 -0.89 1.18
CA GLU A 64 17.33 -1.00 1.84
C GLU A 64 18.26 -1.88 1.00
N ASP A 65 19.53 -1.49 0.90
CA ASP A 65 20.55 -2.31 0.27
C ASP A 65 20.90 -3.51 1.18
N ILE A 66 20.54 -4.69 0.72
CA ILE A 66 20.79 -5.97 1.39
C ILE A 66 21.62 -6.91 0.52
N THR A 67 22.41 -6.35 -0.39
CA THR A 67 23.20 -7.09 -1.38
C THR A 67 24.09 -8.16 -0.74
N GLN A 68 24.81 -7.81 0.32
CA GLN A 68 25.74 -8.76 0.97
C GLN A 68 24.99 -9.89 1.68
N ASN A 69 23.81 -9.62 2.21
CA ASN A 69 22.97 -10.63 2.84
C ASN A 69 22.40 -11.60 1.78
N LEU A 70 21.86 -11.08 0.67
CA LEU A 70 21.34 -11.91 -0.43
C LEU A 70 22.40 -12.79 -1.06
N LYS A 71 23.64 -12.32 -1.20
CA LYS A 71 24.77 -13.12 -1.70
C LYS A 71 25.08 -14.35 -0.84
N THR A 72 24.63 -14.42 0.41
CA THR A 72 24.80 -15.61 1.26
C THR A 72 23.79 -16.72 0.97
N ILE A 73 22.73 -16.43 0.20
CA ILE A 73 21.67 -17.39 -0.11
C ILE A 73 22.05 -18.21 -1.33
N LYS A 74 22.24 -19.51 -1.14
CA LYS A 74 22.73 -20.43 -2.19
C LYS A 74 21.82 -20.56 -3.41
N ASP A 75 20.52 -20.27 -3.25
CA ASP A 75 19.53 -20.34 -4.34
C ASP A 75 19.58 -19.11 -5.27
N ILE A 76 20.42 -18.13 -4.98
CA ILE A 76 20.60 -16.91 -5.78
C ILE A 76 21.91 -17.03 -6.58
N PRO A 77 21.85 -17.16 -7.90
CA PRO A 77 23.03 -17.16 -8.74
C PRO A 77 23.79 -15.84 -8.65
N LEU A 78 25.11 -15.88 -8.39
CA LEU A 78 25.93 -14.67 -8.37
C LEU A 78 26.30 -14.21 -9.78
N GLU A 79 26.37 -15.15 -10.72
CA GLU A 79 26.67 -14.90 -12.13
C GLU A 79 25.84 -15.85 -13.02
N ILE A 80 25.31 -15.32 -14.13
CA ILE A 80 24.49 -16.03 -15.11
C ILE A 80 25.07 -15.80 -16.48
N THR A 81 25.55 -16.86 -17.13
CA THR A 81 26.25 -16.82 -18.43
C THR A 81 25.38 -17.29 -19.59
N LYS A 82 24.08 -17.44 -19.41
CA LYS A 82 23.14 -17.93 -20.43
C LYS A 82 22.93 -16.89 -21.53
N LYS A 83 23.00 -17.28 -22.80
CA LYS A 83 22.88 -16.38 -23.96
C LYS A 83 21.58 -15.58 -24.04
N ASN A 84 20.49 -16.15 -23.53
CA ASN A 84 19.16 -15.51 -23.52
C ASN A 84 18.87 -14.72 -22.24
N PHE A 85 19.87 -14.50 -21.38
CA PHE A 85 19.72 -13.68 -20.19
C PHE A 85 19.76 -12.19 -20.57
N PRO A 86 18.83 -11.35 -20.08
CA PRO A 86 18.81 -9.92 -20.38
C PRO A 86 20.07 -9.21 -19.92
N ASN A 87 20.49 -8.17 -20.66
CA ASN A 87 21.66 -7.37 -20.27
C ASN A 87 21.48 -6.67 -18.93
N GLU A 88 20.24 -6.30 -18.61
CA GLU A 88 19.89 -5.70 -17.32
C GLU A 88 18.48 -6.16 -16.93
N ILE A 89 18.32 -6.70 -15.72
CA ILE A 89 17.05 -7.17 -15.22
C ILE A 89 16.99 -7.07 -13.69
N ASP A 90 15.83 -6.66 -13.17
CA ASP A 90 15.44 -6.73 -11.76
C ASP A 90 14.61 -7.99 -11.53
N ILE A 91 15.20 -9.06 -11.00
CA ILE A 91 14.48 -10.29 -10.64
C ILE A 91 13.94 -10.18 -9.23
N ARG A 92 12.65 -10.46 -9.08
CA ARG A 92 11.97 -10.43 -7.78
C ARG A 92 11.57 -11.82 -7.34
N GLY A 93 11.75 -12.07 -6.06
CA GLY A 93 11.42 -13.36 -5.44
C GLY A 93 11.12 -13.21 -3.96
N GLU A 94 10.85 -14.35 -3.34
CA GLU A 94 10.58 -14.44 -1.91
C GLU A 94 11.72 -15.16 -1.21
N VAL A 95 12.26 -14.51 -0.16
CA VAL A 95 13.20 -15.12 0.79
C VAL A 95 12.38 -15.75 1.90
N PHE A 96 12.62 -17.02 2.20
CA PHE A 96 11.88 -17.81 3.18
C PHE A 96 12.77 -18.85 3.87
N ILE A 97 12.22 -19.57 4.83
CA ILE A 97 12.86 -20.70 5.52
C ILE A 97 11.93 -21.90 5.44
N GLU A 98 12.47 -23.08 5.14
CA GLU A 98 11.70 -24.31 5.15
C GLU A 98 11.34 -24.71 6.58
N ASN A 99 10.16 -25.33 6.76
CA ASN A 99 9.62 -25.69 8.07
C ASN A 99 10.54 -26.59 8.89
N ASN A 100 11.24 -27.52 8.24
CA ASN A 100 12.19 -28.41 8.92
C ASN A 100 13.47 -27.68 9.37
N ASP A 101 13.91 -26.69 8.61
CA ASP A 101 15.05 -25.86 8.98
C ASP A 101 14.68 -24.85 10.05
N PHE A 102 13.46 -24.32 10.03
CA PHE A 102 12.96 -23.43 11.07
C PHE A 102 12.90 -24.11 12.44
N LYS A 103 12.52 -25.39 12.50
CA LYS A 103 12.51 -26.17 13.78
C LYS A 103 13.86 -26.17 14.51
N LYS A 104 14.97 -25.99 13.77
CA LYS A 104 16.33 -25.94 14.33
C LYS A 104 16.70 -24.60 14.95
N ILE A 105 15.92 -23.53 14.66
CA ILE A 105 16.19 -22.15 15.07
C ILE A 105 14.98 -21.48 15.73
N ASN A 106 13.91 -22.22 16.02
CA ASN A 106 12.62 -21.70 16.51
C ASN A 106 12.70 -21.03 17.89
N ASP A 107 13.72 -21.33 18.71
CA ASP A 107 13.92 -20.68 20.00
C ASP A 107 14.15 -19.18 19.92
N LYS A 108 14.58 -18.70 18.75
CA LYS A 108 14.93 -17.29 18.51
C LYS A 108 13.86 -16.48 17.81
N PHE A 109 12.90 -17.14 17.15
CA PHE A 109 11.93 -16.49 16.27
C PHE A 109 10.53 -17.09 16.40
N ALA A 110 9.51 -16.25 16.31
CA ALA A 110 8.11 -16.66 16.48
C ALA A 110 7.57 -17.52 15.33
N ASN A 111 8.05 -17.32 14.09
CA ASN A 111 7.64 -18.06 12.89
C ASN A 111 8.71 -17.96 11.79
N PRO A 112 8.63 -18.79 10.72
CA PRO A 112 9.58 -18.79 9.60
C PRO A 112 9.73 -17.42 8.92
N ARG A 113 8.64 -16.68 8.72
CA ARG A 113 8.64 -15.36 8.08
C ARG A 113 9.40 -14.33 8.93
N ASN A 114 9.16 -14.29 10.24
CA ASN A 114 9.88 -13.38 11.13
C ASN A 114 11.37 -13.73 11.19
N ALA A 115 11.70 -15.00 11.14
CA ALA A 115 13.09 -15.47 11.07
C ALA A 115 13.77 -15.00 9.77
N ALA A 116 13.12 -15.17 8.62
CA ALA A 116 13.63 -14.68 7.33
C ALA A 116 13.82 -13.16 7.34
N SER A 117 12.80 -12.41 7.79
CA SER A 117 12.84 -10.95 7.85
C SER A 117 13.95 -10.41 8.75
N GLY A 118 14.07 -10.94 9.97
CA GLY A 118 15.07 -10.52 10.94
C GLY A 118 16.50 -10.87 10.50
N SER A 119 16.66 -12.03 9.87
CA SER A 119 17.97 -12.50 9.40
C SER A 119 18.47 -11.77 8.17
N LEU A 120 17.56 -11.39 7.25
CA LEU A 120 17.92 -10.70 6.01
C LEU A 120 18.40 -9.25 6.22
N ARG A 121 18.09 -8.64 7.37
CA ARG A 121 18.43 -7.26 7.73
C ARG A 121 19.61 -7.13 8.69
N GLN A 122 20.40 -8.18 8.87
CA GLN A 122 21.57 -8.14 9.73
C GLN A 122 22.66 -7.24 9.12
N LYS A 123 23.24 -6.36 9.93
CA LYS A 123 24.35 -5.50 9.50
C LYS A 123 25.58 -6.32 9.09
N ASN A 124 25.82 -7.45 9.75
CA ASN A 124 26.86 -8.39 9.40
C ASN A 124 26.28 -9.58 8.63
N SER A 125 26.58 -9.68 7.33
CA SER A 125 26.11 -10.76 6.46
C SER A 125 26.58 -12.16 6.88
N LEU A 126 27.67 -12.29 7.66
CA LEU A 126 28.11 -13.58 8.22
C LEU A 126 27.08 -14.16 9.22
N ILE A 127 26.28 -13.30 9.87
CA ILE A 127 25.17 -13.76 10.72
C ILE A 127 24.05 -14.31 9.84
N THR A 128 23.72 -13.61 8.75
CA THR A 128 22.73 -14.08 7.75
C THR A 128 23.14 -15.43 7.16
N ALA A 129 24.43 -15.62 6.84
CA ALA A 129 24.95 -16.86 6.27
C ALA A 129 24.74 -18.10 7.15
N LYS A 130 24.57 -17.93 8.46
CA LYS A 130 24.30 -19.04 9.40
C LYS A 130 22.84 -19.48 9.41
N ILE A 131 21.95 -18.72 8.80
CA ILE A 131 20.51 -18.99 8.74
C ILE A 131 20.20 -19.67 7.40
N PRO A 132 19.46 -20.79 7.39
CA PRO A 132 19.16 -21.54 6.17
C PRO A 132 18.10 -20.88 5.31
N LEU A 133 18.39 -19.65 4.86
CA LEU A 133 17.51 -18.90 3.96
C LEU A 133 17.46 -19.55 2.57
N LYS A 134 16.28 -19.56 1.99
CA LYS A 134 15.97 -20.01 0.64
C LYS A 134 15.41 -18.87 -0.18
N PHE A 135 15.46 -18.99 -1.51
CA PHE A 135 14.91 -18.01 -2.42
C PHE A 135 14.15 -18.67 -3.57
N ILE A 136 12.95 -18.20 -3.84
CA ILE A 136 12.16 -18.57 -5.02
C ILE A 136 11.85 -17.32 -5.82
N ALA A 137 12.28 -17.29 -7.08
CA ALA A 137 11.97 -16.21 -8.01
C ALA A 137 10.56 -16.37 -8.58
N TYR A 138 9.83 -15.23 -8.79
CA TYR A 138 8.45 -15.27 -9.28
C TYR A 138 8.08 -14.16 -10.27
N THR A 139 8.88 -13.10 -10.44
CA THR A 139 8.60 -12.03 -11.41
C THR A 139 9.83 -11.16 -11.64
N TYR A 140 9.69 -10.16 -12.48
CA TYR A 140 10.67 -9.11 -12.69
C TYR A 140 10.08 -7.72 -12.41
N GLY A 141 10.94 -6.75 -12.10
CA GLY A 141 10.57 -5.34 -11.94
C GLY A 141 10.70 -4.57 -13.23
N TYR A 142 11.90 -4.58 -13.79
CA TYR A 142 12.19 -4.03 -15.12
C TYR A 142 13.20 -4.92 -15.85
N GLU A 143 13.33 -4.74 -17.16
CA GLU A 143 14.25 -5.48 -17.99
C GLU A 143 14.68 -4.67 -19.24
N LYS A 144 15.83 -5.02 -19.82
CA LYS A 144 16.28 -4.52 -21.12
C LYS A 144 16.55 -5.70 -22.04
N LYS A 145 15.86 -5.74 -23.18
CA LYS A 145 16.01 -6.73 -24.25
C LYS A 145 15.61 -8.17 -23.86
N MET A 146 14.54 -8.32 -23.10
CA MET A 146 13.93 -9.63 -22.86
C MET A 146 12.93 -9.96 -23.97
N ASN A 147 13.08 -11.13 -24.58
CA ASN A 147 12.16 -11.62 -25.62
C ASN A 147 11.31 -12.77 -25.06
N ILE A 148 10.46 -12.46 -24.07
CA ILE A 148 9.55 -13.38 -23.41
C ILE A 148 8.18 -12.69 -23.30
N ASN A 149 7.10 -13.38 -23.74
CA ASN A 149 5.81 -12.75 -23.93
C ASN A 149 4.78 -13.12 -22.85
N ASN A 150 5.09 -14.05 -21.94
CA ASN A 150 4.15 -14.50 -20.94
C ASN A 150 4.83 -14.96 -19.64
N GLN A 151 4.06 -14.97 -18.55
CA GLN A 151 4.52 -15.28 -17.20
C GLN A 151 5.01 -16.72 -17.08
N THR A 152 4.33 -17.69 -17.70
CA THR A 152 4.72 -19.11 -17.62
C THR A 152 6.08 -19.34 -18.28
N SER A 153 6.29 -18.81 -19.48
CA SER A 153 7.60 -18.88 -20.16
C SER A 153 8.69 -18.13 -19.39
N PHE A 154 8.34 -17.03 -18.69
CA PHE A 154 9.28 -16.33 -17.82
C PHE A 154 9.73 -17.21 -16.64
N LEU A 155 8.81 -17.92 -15.99
CA LEU A 155 9.14 -18.85 -14.90
C LEU A 155 10.03 -20.01 -15.39
N GLU A 156 9.79 -20.54 -16.60
CA GLU A 156 10.65 -21.55 -17.21
C GLU A 156 12.07 -21.01 -17.48
N ASN A 157 12.18 -19.78 -17.98
CA ASN A 157 13.47 -19.14 -18.18
C ASN A 157 14.20 -18.89 -16.86
N LEU A 158 13.52 -18.49 -15.78
CA LEU A 158 14.12 -18.38 -14.45
C LEU A 158 14.81 -19.69 -14.03
N LYS A 159 14.15 -20.83 -14.27
CA LYS A 159 14.73 -22.15 -14.00
C LYS A 159 15.98 -22.42 -14.86
N LEU A 160 15.92 -22.08 -16.16
CA LEU A 160 17.07 -22.21 -17.07
C LEU A 160 18.25 -21.29 -16.67
N TRP A 161 17.96 -20.14 -16.08
CA TRP A 161 18.96 -19.19 -15.57
C TRP A 161 19.53 -19.58 -14.21
N GLY A 162 19.02 -20.68 -13.61
CA GLY A 162 19.55 -21.23 -12.35
C GLY A 162 18.79 -20.84 -11.10
N PHE A 163 17.67 -20.13 -11.22
CA PHE A 163 16.80 -19.85 -10.08
C PHE A 163 15.89 -21.03 -9.74
N LYS A 164 15.53 -21.15 -8.48
CA LYS A 164 14.43 -22.00 -8.06
C LYS A 164 13.11 -21.29 -8.33
N ILE A 165 12.15 -22.04 -8.84
CA ILE A 165 10.75 -21.63 -9.01
C ILE A 165 9.86 -22.54 -8.17
N ASN A 166 8.64 -22.11 -7.87
CA ASN A 166 7.71 -22.92 -7.11
C ASN A 166 7.21 -24.11 -7.97
N PRO A 167 7.35 -25.36 -7.52
CA PRO A 167 6.93 -26.54 -8.29
C PRO A 167 5.42 -26.65 -8.47
N PHE A 168 4.62 -25.93 -7.69
CA PHE A 168 3.16 -25.90 -7.77
C PHE A 168 2.62 -24.76 -8.64
N ASN A 169 3.48 -24.05 -9.38
CA ASN A 169 3.05 -23.09 -10.37
C ASN A 169 2.25 -23.79 -11.47
N ARG A 170 1.10 -23.24 -11.84
CA ARG A 170 0.22 -23.80 -12.87
C ARG A 170 -0.28 -22.73 -13.82
N LYS A 171 -0.46 -23.10 -15.09
CA LYS A 171 -1.20 -22.31 -16.07
C LYS A 171 -2.66 -22.75 -16.03
N ILE A 172 -3.58 -21.81 -15.85
CA ILE A 172 -5.01 -22.09 -15.63
C ILE A 172 -5.85 -21.15 -16.49
N ILE A 173 -6.95 -21.65 -17.03
CA ILE A 173 -7.94 -20.88 -17.80
C ILE A 173 -9.25 -20.84 -17.02
N GLY A 174 -9.81 -19.63 -16.86
CA GLY A 174 -11.12 -19.37 -16.30
C GLY A 174 -11.22 -19.50 -14.78
N VAL A 175 -12.07 -18.68 -14.18
CA VAL A 175 -12.25 -18.55 -12.72
C VAL A 175 -12.64 -19.86 -12.04
N LYS A 176 -13.46 -20.70 -12.67
CA LYS A 176 -13.86 -22.00 -12.08
C LYS A 176 -12.65 -22.86 -11.73
N ASN A 177 -11.68 -22.93 -12.65
CA ASN A 177 -10.47 -23.73 -12.45
C ASN A 177 -9.51 -23.07 -11.45
N LEU A 178 -9.49 -21.73 -11.35
CA LEU A 178 -8.78 -21.03 -10.27
C LEU A 178 -9.31 -21.42 -8.89
N ILE A 179 -10.64 -21.50 -8.73
CA ILE A 179 -11.29 -21.91 -7.48
C ILE A 179 -10.94 -23.36 -7.13
N LEU A 180 -10.97 -24.26 -8.10
CA LEU A 180 -10.60 -25.67 -7.88
C LEU A 180 -9.14 -25.81 -7.45
N ASN A 181 -8.23 -25.10 -8.13
CA ASN A 181 -6.82 -25.09 -7.77
C ASN A 181 -6.57 -24.53 -6.38
N HIS A 182 -7.35 -23.52 -5.96
CA HIS A 182 -7.26 -22.97 -4.61
C HIS A 182 -7.62 -24.02 -3.55
N LYS A 183 -8.74 -24.72 -3.73
CA LYS A 183 -9.20 -25.77 -2.80
C LYS A 183 -8.17 -26.90 -2.69
N GLU A 184 -7.67 -27.38 -3.84
CA GLU A 184 -6.64 -28.43 -3.88
C GLU A 184 -5.37 -28.04 -3.12
N LEU A 185 -4.90 -26.82 -3.33
CA LEU A 185 -3.65 -26.37 -2.72
C LEU A 185 -3.84 -26.03 -1.23
N GLU A 186 -5.02 -25.55 -0.84
CA GLU A 186 -5.37 -25.31 0.57
C GLU A 186 -5.37 -26.61 1.39
N GLU A 187 -5.87 -27.69 0.84
CA GLU A 187 -5.84 -29.03 1.46
C GLU A 187 -4.40 -29.53 1.63
N LYS A 188 -3.57 -29.35 0.60
CA LYS A 188 -2.17 -29.81 0.59
C LYS A 188 -1.19 -28.91 1.33
N ARG A 189 -1.60 -27.68 1.73
CA ARG A 189 -0.64 -26.68 2.28
C ARG A 189 0.14 -27.15 3.50
N LYS A 190 -0.43 -28.08 4.29
CA LYS A 190 0.23 -28.63 5.49
C LYS A 190 1.35 -29.62 5.17
N GLU A 191 1.37 -30.17 3.97
CA GLU A 191 2.36 -31.13 3.49
C GLU A 191 3.56 -30.44 2.83
N LEU A 192 3.45 -29.13 2.58
CA LEU A 192 4.51 -28.37 1.94
C LEU A 192 5.69 -28.15 2.89
N ALA A 193 6.88 -28.10 2.31
CA ALA A 193 8.11 -27.83 3.07
C ALA A 193 8.20 -26.38 3.60
N PHE A 194 7.34 -25.48 3.16
CA PHE A 194 7.31 -24.06 3.51
C PHE A 194 5.87 -23.54 3.60
N ASP A 195 5.69 -22.48 4.37
CA ASP A 195 4.37 -21.89 4.56
C ASP A 195 3.91 -21.07 3.35
N ILE A 196 2.62 -21.23 3.01
CA ILE A 196 1.92 -20.44 2.00
C ILE A 196 0.63 -19.87 2.60
N ASP A 197 0.29 -18.64 2.25
CA ASP A 197 -0.89 -17.94 2.76
C ASP A 197 -1.99 -17.70 1.72
N GLY A 198 -1.84 -18.27 0.52
CA GLY A 198 -2.76 -18.17 -0.59
C GLY A 198 -2.13 -18.52 -1.94
N ILE A 199 -2.77 -18.06 -3.01
CA ILE A 199 -2.29 -18.18 -4.38
C ILE A 199 -2.34 -16.81 -5.04
N VAL A 200 -1.31 -16.44 -5.77
CA VAL A 200 -1.31 -15.25 -6.62
C VAL A 200 -1.71 -15.66 -8.02
N TYR A 201 -2.79 -15.10 -8.53
CA TYR A 201 -3.19 -15.22 -9.92
C TYR A 201 -2.73 -14.01 -10.70
N LYS A 202 -2.01 -14.24 -11.79
CA LYS A 202 -1.53 -13.23 -12.72
C LYS A 202 -2.07 -13.52 -14.11
N VAL A 203 -2.54 -12.51 -14.83
CA VAL A 203 -2.81 -12.67 -16.27
C VAL A 203 -1.52 -13.15 -16.95
N ASN A 204 -1.57 -14.25 -17.68
CA ASN A 204 -0.37 -14.91 -18.19
C ASN A 204 0.34 -14.09 -19.29
N ASP A 205 -0.40 -13.45 -20.17
CA ASP A 205 0.09 -12.65 -21.29
C ASP A 205 0.63 -11.30 -20.83
N PHE A 206 1.88 -10.97 -21.19
CA PHE A 206 2.53 -9.71 -20.79
C PHE A 206 2.00 -8.48 -21.52
N ASP A 207 1.48 -8.62 -22.73
CA ASP A 207 0.88 -7.47 -23.43
C ASP A 207 -0.47 -7.11 -22.79
N LEU A 208 -1.25 -8.12 -22.38
CA LEU A 208 -2.45 -7.86 -21.57
C LEU A 208 -2.11 -7.25 -20.21
N GLN A 209 -1.02 -7.68 -19.55
CA GLN A 209 -0.55 -7.05 -18.31
C GLN A 209 -0.16 -5.59 -18.53
N LYS A 210 0.53 -5.27 -19.63
CA LYS A 210 0.91 -3.89 -20.00
C LYS A 210 -0.31 -3.03 -20.27
N ARG A 211 -1.31 -3.56 -20.98
CA ARG A 211 -2.59 -2.87 -21.26
C ARG A 211 -3.37 -2.59 -19.96
N LEU A 212 -3.50 -3.57 -19.08
CA LEU A 212 -4.17 -3.44 -17.77
C LEU A 212 -3.46 -2.44 -16.86
N GLY A 213 -2.15 -2.46 -16.82
CA GLY A 213 -1.34 -1.56 -16.01
C GLY A 213 -1.65 -1.64 -14.52
N PHE A 214 -1.54 -0.50 -13.85
CA PHE A 214 -1.70 -0.40 -12.39
C PHE A 214 -2.88 0.51 -12.02
N ALA A 215 -3.48 0.25 -10.87
CA ALA A 215 -4.41 1.14 -10.21
C ALA A 215 -3.78 1.54 -8.87
N ALA A 216 -3.40 2.82 -8.73
CA ALA A 216 -2.52 3.26 -7.65
C ALA A 216 -1.26 2.36 -7.57
N ASN A 217 -1.02 1.70 -6.44
CA ASN A 217 0.16 0.85 -6.24
C ASN A 217 -0.12 -0.66 -6.50
N ALA A 218 -1.30 -1.02 -7.01
CA ALA A 218 -1.66 -2.41 -7.27
C ALA A 218 -1.80 -2.70 -8.77
N PRO A 219 -1.22 -3.79 -9.29
CA PRO A 219 -1.45 -4.22 -10.66
C PRO A 219 -2.91 -4.64 -10.86
N ARG A 220 -3.54 -4.22 -11.97
CA ARG A 220 -4.88 -4.67 -12.33
C ARG A 220 -4.90 -6.11 -12.84
N TRP A 221 -3.76 -6.64 -13.22
CA TRP A 221 -3.56 -7.95 -13.81
C TRP A 221 -3.20 -9.06 -12.81
N ALA A 222 -3.13 -8.74 -11.49
CA ALA A 222 -2.80 -9.74 -10.48
C ALA A 222 -3.64 -9.55 -9.20
N ILE A 223 -3.99 -10.67 -8.58
CA ILE A 223 -4.71 -10.72 -7.31
C ILE A 223 -4.16 -11.85 -6.43
N ALA A 224 -4.14 -11.63 -5.11
CA ALA A 224 -3.80 -12.66 -4.13
C ALA A 224 -5.09 -13.26 -3.56
N HIS A 225 -5.37 -14.52 -3.83
CA HIS A 225 -6.47 -15.29 -3.22
C HIS A 225 -5.94 -15.96 -1.96
N LYS A 226 -6.37 -15.43 -0.81
CA LYS A 226 -5.93 -15.91 0.50
C LYS A 226 -6.62 -17.21 0.86
N PHE A 227 -5.88 -18.11 1.54
CA PHE A 227 -6.48 -19.28 2.17
C PHE A 227 -7.33 -18.88 3.37
N SER A 228 -8.19 -19.81 3.80
CA SER A 228 -8.98 -19.66 5.02
C SER A 228 -8.08 -19.28 6.18
N ALA A 229 -8.53 -18.28 6.92
CA ALA A 229 -7.76 -17.76 8.03
C ALA A 229 -7.63 -18.80 9.15
N ASN A 230 -6.46 -18.84 9.78
CA ASN A 230 -6.32 -19.63 11.01
C ASN A 230 -7.15 -18.98 12.12
N SER A 231 -7.92 -19.79 12.83
CA SER A 231 -8.74 -19.34 13.96
C SER A 231 -8.43 -20.16 15.21
N SER A 232 -8.66 -19.54 16.36
CA SER A 232 -8.57 -20.22 17.68
C SER A 232 -9.60 -19.62 18.62
N ILE A 233 -9.96 -20.40 19.63
CA ILE A 233 -10.91 -19.97 20.66
C ILE A 233 -10.15 -19.35 21.83
N SER A 234 -10.61 -18.19 22.30
CA SER A 234 -10.05 -17.51 23.47
C SER A 234 -11.16 -16.81 24.29
N GLU A 235 -10.81 -16.24 25.44
CA GLU A 235 -11.73 -15.48 26.29
C GLU A 235 -11.31 -14.00 26.31
N ILE A 236 -12.28 -13.09 26.21
CA ILE A 236 -12.06 -11.65 26.33
C ILE A 236 -11.83 -11.30 27.81
N VAL A 237 -10.63 -10.84 28.13
CA VAL A 237 -10.26 -10.40 29.49
C VAL A 237 -10.67 -8.95 29.73
N ASN A 238 -10.50 -8.09 28.72
CA ASN A 238 -10.83 -6.67 28.78
C ASN A 238 -11.07 -6.11 27.37
N ILE A 239 -11.74 -4.95 27.28
CA ILE A 239 -11.89 -4.19 26.04
C ILE A 239 -11.30 -2.81 26.25
N GLU A 240 -10.26 -2.48 25.52
CA GLU A 240 -9.59 -1.17 25.55
C GLU A 240 -9.96 -0.35 24.32
N ILE A 241 -10.06 0.96 24.48
CA ILE A 241 -10.27 1.88 23.38
C ILE A 241 -8.95 2.51 22.98
N GLN A 242 -8.46 2.18 21.81
CA GLN A 242 -7.29 2.83 21.20
C GLN A 242 -7.75 4.05 20.40
N ILE A 243 -6.97 5.13 20.49
CA ILE A 243 -7.26 6.39 19.80
C ILE A 243 -6.21 6.60 18.71
N GLY A 244 -6.65 6.62 17.46
CA GLY A 244 -5.77 6.83 16.31
C GLY A 244 -5.51 8.31 16.02
N ARG A 245 -4.57 8.59 15.10
CA ARG A 245 -4.17 9.94 14.69
C ARG A 245 -5.31 10.83 14.16
N THR A 246 -6.38 10.23 13.67
CA THR A 246 -7.58 10.94 13.18
C THR A 246 -8.67 11.07 14.24
N GLY A 247 -8.36 10.74 15.50
CA GLY A 247 -9.32 10.72 16.60
C GLY A 247 -10.20 9.47 16.65
N ALA A 248 -10.07 8.54 15.71
CA ALA A 248 -10.88 7.30 15.67
C ALA A 248 -10.70 6.50 16.95
N LEU A 249 -11.80 6.12 17.59
CA LEU A 249 -11.86 5.24 18.73
C LEU A 249 -12.02 3.81 18.25
N THR A 250 -10.95 3.02 18.32
CA THR A 250 -10.93 1.62 17.89
C THR A 250 -10.94 0.71 19.11
N PRO A 251 -11.99 -0.10 19.30
CA PRO A 251 -12.05 -1.05 20.39
C PRO A 251 -11.16 -2.26 20.09
N VAL A 252 -10.38 -2.67 21.07
CA VAL A 252 -9.46 -3.81 21.00
C VAL A 252 -9.75 -4.72 22.18
N ALA A 253 -10.08 -5.97 21.89
CA ALA A 253 -10.20 -7.01 22.91
C ALA A 253 -8.81 -7.45 23.38
N LYS A 254 -8.55 -7.37 24.67
CA LYS A 254 -7.50 -8.11 25.35
C LYS A 254 -8.02 -9.50 25.58
N ILE A 255 -7.36 -10.50 25.05
CA ILE A 255 -7.78 -11.89 25.14
C ILE A 255 -6.74 -12.72 25.90
N LYS A 256 -7.15 -13.84 26.46
CA LYS A 256 -6.20 -14.83 26.95
C LYS A 256 -5.28 -15.21 25.80
N PRO A 257 -3.96 -15.18 26.00
CA PRO A 257 -3.00 -15.47 24.91
C PRO A 257 -3.30 -16.84 24.28
N VAL A 258 -3.41 -16.86 22.97
CA VAL A 258 -3.69 -18.08 22.20
C VAL A 258 -2.83 -18.12 20.93
N ASN A 259 -2.39 -19.32 20.57
CA ASN A 259 -1.63 -19.51 19.33
C ASN A 259 -2.57 -19.55 18.12
N ILE A 260 -2.32 -18.68 17.13
CA ILE A 260 -3.05 -18.64 15.85
C ILE A 260 -2.03 -18.66 14.73
N GLY A 261 -1.93 -19.80 14.03
CA GLY A 261 -0.99 -19.96 12.92
C GLY A 261 0.47 -19.71 13.31
N GLY A 262 0.92 -20.27 14.47
CA GLY A 262 2.30 -20.13 14.95
C GLY A 262 2.62 -18.81 15.65
N VAL A 263 1.64 -17.92 15.85
CA VAL A 263 1.83 -16.62 16.53
C VAL A 263 0.98 -16.54 17.78
N MET A 264 1.59 -16.14 18.91
CA MET A 264 0.85 -15.85 20.14
C MET A 264 0.10 -14.54 20.02
N VAL A 265 -1.22 -14.60 20.08
CA VAL A 265 -2.14 -13.47 19.96
C VAL A 265 -2.76 -13.18 21.32
N SER A 266 -2.59 -11.94 21.80
CA SER A 266 -3.19 -11.42 23.04
C SER A 266 -4.12 -10.22 22.81
N ASN A 267 -4.19 -9.72 21.58
CA ASN A 267 -5.02 -8.58 21.21
C ASN A 267 -5.75 -8.87 19.89
N ALA A 268 -7.06 -8.59 19.83
CA ALA A 268 -7.86 -8.71 18.62
C ALA A 268 -8.72 -7.45 18.42
N THR A 269 -8.79 -6.93 17.21
CA THR A 269 -9.64 -5.77 16.94
C THR A 269 -11.12 -6.15 17.00
N LEU A 270 -11.93 -5.24 17.52
CA LEU A 270 -13.37 -5.31 17.47
C LEU A 270 -13.95 -4.33 16.42
N HIS A 271 -13.08 -3.79 15.56
CA HIS A 271 -13.35 -2.85 14.48
C HIS A 271 -13.93 -1.52 14.95
N ASN A 272 -15.19 -1.48 15.40
CA ASN A 272 -15.93 -0.26 15.79
C ASN A 272 -17.08 -0.57 16.78
N GLU A 273 -17.76 0.47 17.20
CA GLU A 273 -18.92 0.38 18.10
C GLU A 273 -20.05 -0.50 17.53
N ASP A 274 -20.35 -0.35 16.23
CA ASP A 274 -21.46 -1.06 15.58
C ASP A 274 -21.22 -2.58 15.53
N GLU A 275 -19.96 -3.02 15.35
CA GLU A 275 -19.58 -4.43 15.42
C GLU A 275 -19.73 -5.03 16.83
N ILE A 276 -19.40 -4.27 17.85
CA ILE A 276 -19.61 -4.70 19.25
C ILE A 276 -21.11 -4.90 19.51
N ILE A 277 -21.94 -3.96 19.05
CA ILE A 277 -23.40 -4.04 19.21
C ILE A 277 -23.95 -5.21 18.38
N ARG A 278 -23.56 -5.33 17.12
CA ARG A 278 -24.05 -6.37 16.20
C ARG A 278 -23.76 -7.78 16.68
N LYS A 279 -22.55 -8.00 17.23
CA LYS A 279 -22.11 -9.30 17.74
C LYS A 279 -22.42 -9.49 19.23
N ASP A 280 -22.97 -8.48 19.89
CA ASP A 280 -23.21 -8.44 21.35
C ASP A 280 -21.95 -8.85 22.15
N ILE A 281 -20.80 -8.25 21.82
CA ILE A 281 -19.51 -8.61 22.44
C ILE A 281 -19.43 -8.05 23.85
N ARG A 282 -19.01 -8.89 24.81
CA ARG A 282 -18.87 -8.51 26.23
C ARG A 282 -17.55 -9.01 26.81
N VAL A 283 -17.07 -8.34 27.85
CA VAL A 283 -15.92 -8.83 28.63
C VAL A 283 -16.31 -10.15 29.32
N GLY A 284 -15.44 -11.15 29.24
CA GLY A 284 -15.68 -12.51 29.75
C GLY A 284 -16.29 -13.47 28.73
N ASP A 285 -16.57 -13.01 27.50
CA ASP A 285 -17.06 -13.89 26.43
C ASP A 285 -15.96 -14.83 25.91
N THR A 286 -16.38 -16.06 25.62
CA THR A 286 -15.60 -16.98 24.78
C THR A 286 -15.81 -16.59 23.32
N VAL A 287 -14.72 -16.35 22.60
CA VAL A 287 -14.75 -15.84 21.22
C VAL A 287 -13.86 -16.67 20.29
N THR A 288 -14.27 -16.73 19.03
CA THR A 288 -13.40 -17.19 17.95
C THR A 288 -12.61 -15.99 17.43
N VAL A 289 -11.28 -16.08 17.49
CA VAL A 289 -10.36 -15.09 16.98
C VAL A 289 -9.71 -15.62 15.74
N GLU A 290 -9.68 -14.82 14.69
CA GLU A 290 -9.18 -15.18 13.38
C GLU A 290 -8.02 -14.28 12.95
N ARG A 291 -7.01 -14.86 12.29
CA ARG A 291 -5.89 -14.14 11.71
C ARG A 291 -5.62 -14.68 10.30
N ALA A 292 -5.92 -13.88 9.29
CA ALA A 292 -5.63 -14.20 7.89
C ALA A 292 -4.20 -13.72 7.54
N GLY A 293 -3.24 -14.65 7.49
CA GLY A 293 -1.83 -14.32 7.21
C GLY A 293 -1.28 -13.24 8.16
N ASP A 294 -0.71 -12.16 7.61
CA ASP A 294 -0.21 -10.99 8.39
C ASP A 294 -1.28 -9.96 8.78
N VAL A 295 -2.56 -10.26 8.57
CA VAL A 295 -3.66 -9.35 8.90
C VAL A 295 -3.83 -9.27 10.42
N ILE A 296 -4.30 -8.10 10.90
CA ILE A 296 -4.56 -7.85 12.31
C ILE A 296 -5.59 -8.86 12.84
N PRO A 297 -5.32 -9.58 13.96
CA PRO A 297 -6.28 -10.50 14.55
C PRO A 297 -7.60 -9.79 14.88
N HIS A 298 -8.73 -10.44 14.60
CA HIS A 298 -10.05 -9.89 14.88
C HIS A 298 -11.01 -10.94 15.44
N VAL A 299 -12.00 -10.48 16.20
CA VAL A 299 -13.06 -11.34 16.74
C VAL A 299 -14.10 -11.59 15.67
N VAL A 300 -14.27 -12.85 15.28
CA VAL A 300 -15.27 -13.27 14.27
C VAL A 300 -16.60 -13.57 14.91
N LEU A 301 -16.59 -14.40 15.95
CA LEU A 301 -17.80 -14.97 16.56
C LEU A 301 -17.72 -14.96 18.08
N VAL A 302 -18.87 -14.78 18.72
CA VAL A 302 -19.07 -14.95 20.17
C VAL A 302 -19.80 -16.27 20.42
N ASP A 303 -19.28 -17.12 21.31
CA ASP A 303 -19.96 -18.34 21.75
C ASP A 303 -20.96 -17.99 22.87
N LEU A 304 -22.18 -17.65 22.48
CA LEU A 304 -23.23 -17.27 23.40
C LEU A 304 -23.62 -18.39 24.38
N LYS A 305 -23.40 -19.66 24.04
CA LYS A 305 -23.70 -20.81 24.89
C LYS A 305 -22.76 -20.87 26.11
N LYS A 306 -21.53 -20.37 25.98
CA LYS A 306 -20.54 -20.33 27.05
C LYS A 306 -20.55 -19.04 27.86
N ARG A 307 -21.45 -18.10 27.54
CA ARG A 307 -21.57 -16.82 28.25
C ARG A 307 -22.07 -17.01 29.67
N LYS A 308 -21.40 -16.39 30.64
CA LYS A 308 -21.82 -16.36 32.04
C LYS A 308 -23.10 -15.52 32.21
N LYS A 309 -24.05 -15.97 33.05
CA LYS A 309 -25.39 -15.35 33.19
C LYS A 309 -25.38 -13.85 33.53
N ASN A 310 -24.38 -13.34 34.23
CA ASN A 310 -24.34 -11.95 34.73
C ASN A 310 -23.35 -11.06 33.92
N THR A 311 -22.97 -11.42 32.69
CA THR A 311 -22.04 -10.64 31.87
C THR A 311 -22.72 -9.35 31.40
N LYS A 312 -22.15 -8.19 31.79
CA LYS A 312 -22.68 -6.86 31.44
C LYS A 312 -22.36 -6.51 29.98
N LYS A 313 -23.30 -5.80 29.35
CA LYS A 313 -23.05 -5.22 28.01
C LYS A 313 -21.91 -4.22 28.07
N PHE A 314 -21.03 -4.22 27.03
CA PHE A 314 -20.01 -3.19 26.90
C PHE A 314 -20.65 -1.87 26.49
N VAL A 315 -20.35 -0.82 27.25
CA VAL A 315 -20.83 0.54 26.94
C VAL A 315 -19.69 1.29 26.26
N PHE A 316 -19.89 1.66 25.00
CA PHE A 316 -18.90 2.42 24.26
C PHE A 316 -18.80 3.86 24.79
N PRO A 317 -17.60 4.42 25.02
CA PRO A 317 -17.44 5.70 25.68
C PRO A 317 -17.96 6.88 24.82
N LEU A 318 -18.84 7.69 25.38
CA LEU A 318 -19.35 8.93 24.80
C LEU A 318 -18.40 10.12 25.01
N ARG A 319 -17.40 9.94 25.87
CA ARG A 319 -16.29 10.88 26.08
C ARG A 319 -14.97 10.17 25.77
N CYS A 320 -14.04 10.93 25.20
CA CYS A 320 -12.71 10.44 24.87
C CYS A 320 -11.97 9.99 26.15
N PRO A 321 -11.50 8.74 26.26
CA PRO A 321 -10.83 8.26 27.46
C PRO A 321 -9.48 8.92 27.73
N SER A 322 -8.92 9.66 26.73
CA SER A 322 -7.65 10.40 26.90
C SER A 322 -7.84 11.85 27.36
N CYS A 323 -8.75 12.60 26.72
CA CYS A 323 -8.86 14.03 26.96
C CYS A 323 -10.24 14.47 27.50
N GLY A 324 -11.20 13.54 27.70
CA GLY A 324 -12.53 13.86 28.21
C GLY A 324 -13.47 14.56 27.20
N SER A 325 -12.99 14.98 26.05
CA SER A 325 -13.80 15.64 25.02
C SER A 325 -14.94 14.72 24.54
N LYS A 326 -16.05 15.29 24.08
CA LYS A 326 -17.17 14.55 23.48
C LYS A 326 -16.69 13.69 22.31
N THR A 327 -17.31 12.54 22.10
CA THR A 327 -17.07 11.71 20.92
C THR A 327 -18.28 11.77 19.98
N THR A 328 -18.01 11.80 18.67
CA THR A 328 -19.03 11.94 17.63
C THR A 328 -18.84 10.92 16.52
N LYS A 329 -19.89 10.58 15.82
CA LYS A 329 -19.85 9.89 14.52
C LYS A 329 -20.10 10.93 13.44
N ASP A 330 -19.25 10.97 12.41
CA ASP A 330 -19.43 11.89 11.30
C ASP A 330 -20.62 11.47 10.44
N TYR A 331 -21.28 12.46 9.85
CA TYR A 331 -22.34 12.23 8.86
C TYR A 331 -21.77 12.49 7.46
N ASN A 332 -21.98 11.55 6.55
CA ASN A 332 -21.56 11.68 5.17
C ASN A 332 -22.72 12.22 4.32
N GLU A 333 -22.62 13.47 3.91
CA GLU A 333 -23.64 14.18 3.13
C GLU A 333 -23.91 13.52 1.75
N VAL A 334 -22.90 12.88 1.17
CA VAL A 334 -23.03 12.23 -0.14
C VAL A 334 -23.80 10.91 -0.04
N THR A 335 -23.43 10.06 0.93
CA THR A 335 -24.06 8.75 1.13
C THR A 335 -25.29 8.82 2.05
N LYS A 336 -25.52 9.95 2.71
CA LYS A 336 -26.56 10.19 3.72
C LYS A 336 -26.57 9.14 4.85
N LYS A 337 -25.37 8.67 5.21
CA LYS A 337 -25.17 7.70 6.27
C LYS A 337 -24.22 8.23 7.34
N GLN A 338 -24.45 7.80 8.57
CA GLN A 338 -23.53 8.06 9.66
C GLN A 338 -22.30 7.13 9.55
N ASP A 339 -21.09 7.64 9.87
CA ASP A 339 -19.87 6.84 9.92
C ASP A 339 -19.99 5.78 11.04
N ALA A 340 -19.55 4.55 10.77
CA ALA A 340 -19.47 3.49 11.75
C ALA A 340 -18.43 3.79 12.85
N VAL A 341 -17.48 4.66 12.58
CA VAL A 341 -16.37 4.99 13.47
C VAL A 341 -16.67 6.23 14.30
N ARG A 342 -16.70 6.05 15.63
CA ARG A 342 -16.77 7.15 16.60
C ARG A 342 -15.41 7.81 16.77
N ARG A 343 -15.38 9.14 16.91
CA ARG A 343 -14.15 9.93 16.99
C ARG A 343 -14.18 10.91 18.14
N CYS A 344 -13.00 11.17 18.71
CA CYS A 344 -12.79 12.29 19.62
C CYS A 344 -13.02 13.62 18.87
N ALA A 345 -13.83 14.50 19.44
CA ALA A 345 -14.16 15.79 18.85
C ALA A 345 -13.11 16.88 19.09
N SER A 346 -12.03 16.59 19.85
CA SER A 346 -10.94 17.55 20.04
C SER A 346 -10.21 17.84 18.73
N GLU A 347 -9.70 19.07 18.60
CA GLU A 347 -9.08 19.54 17.39
C GLU A 347 -7.55 19.57 17.48
N GLY A 348 -6.89 19.50 16.32
CA GLY A 348 -5.45 19.66 16.19
C GLY A 348 -4.64 18.67 17.04
N PHE A 349 -3.92 19.18 18.04
CA PHE A 349 -3.04 18.43 18.94
C PHE A 349 -3.51 18.52 20.42
N GLU A 350 -4.77 18.87 20.65
CA GLU A 350 -5.31 19.06 22.01
C GLU A 350 -5.47 17.74 22.78
N CYS A 351 -5.84 16.67 22.07
CA CYS A 351 -5.88 15.33 22.66
C CYS A 351 -4.50 14.70 22.62
N GLU A 352 -3.97 14.35 23.79
CA GLU A 352 -2.62 13.77 23.94
C GLU A 352 -2.41 12.55 23.05
N LYS A 353 -3.35 11.59 23.05
CA LYS A 353 -3.22 10.37 22.23
C LYS A 353 -3.25 10.68 20.73
N ILE A 354 -4.09 11.63 20.30
CA ILE A 354 -4.10 12.07 18.88
C ILE A 354 -2.76 12.71 18.53
N ALA A 355 -2.24 13.58 19.40
CA ALA A 355 -0.97 14.26 19.17
C ALA A 355 0.20 13.26 19.05
N ILE A 356 0.30 12.31 19.97
CA ILE A 356 1.32 11.25 19.93
C ILE A 356 1.21 10.45 18.62
N GLU A 357 0.02 10.01 18.22
CA GLU A 357 -0.18 9.21 17.01
C GLU A 357 0.08 10.03 15.72
N ARG A 358 -0.17 11.35 15.73
CA ARG A 358 0.22 12.25 14.64
C ARG A 358 1.74 12.39 14.52
N ILE A 359 2.45 12.53 15.66
CA ILE A 359 3.91 12.60 15.66
C ILE A 359 4.52 11.26 15.21
N LYS A 360 3.97 10.12 15.67
CA LYS A 360 4.39 8.79 15.18
C LYS A 360 4.21 8.64 13.66
N HIS A 361 3.09 9.16 13.13
CA HIS A 361 2.87 9.19 11.70
C HIS A 361 3.87 10.10 10.98
N PHE A 362 4.12 11.29 11.52
CA PHE A 362 5.04 12.26 10.95
C PHE A 362 6.46 11.71 10.78
N VAL A 363 6.98 10.98 11.77
CA VAL A 363 8.33 10.38 11.72
C VAL A 363 8.37 9.03 11.00
N SER A 364 7.22 8.46 10.63
CA SER A 364 7.12 7.11 10.05
C SER A 364 7.84 6.98 8.72
N LYS A 365 8.12 5.72 8.32
CA LYS A 365 8.83 5.36 7.08
C LYS A 365 8.27 6.04 5.83
N ASP A 366 6.95 6.07 5.70
CA ASP A 366 6.27 6.62 4.52
C ASP A 366 6.17 8.15 4.55
N ALA A 367 6.44 8.78 5.69
CA ALA A 367 6.47 10.22 5.89
C ALA A 367 7.91 10.76 5.91
N PHE A 368 8.40 11.26 7.03
CA PHE A 368 9.78 11.77 7.12
C PHE A 368 10.85 10.68 7.15
N ASN A 369 10.52 9.44 7.53
CA ASN A 369 11.45 8.32 7.63
C ASN A 369 12.70 8.65 8.46
N ILE A 370 12.49 9.08 9.70
CA ILE A 370 13.60 9.42 10.62
C ILE A 370 14.08 8.15 11.31
N ASP A 371 15.27 7.69 10.97
CA ASP A 371 15.86 6.51 11.59
C ASP A 371 16.16 6.76 13.06
N GLY A 372 15.95 5.74 13.90
CA GLY A 372 16.09 5.87 15.34
C GLY A 372 14.95 6.57 16.05
N PHE A 373 13.97 7.15 15.32
CA PHE A 373 12.81 7.83 15.91
C PHE A 373 11.55 6.95 15.90
N GLY A 374 11.66 5.74 16.46
CA GLY A 374 10.57 4.77 16.52
C GLY A 374 9.42 5.18 17.44
N LYS A 375 8.32 4.41 17.40
CA LYS A 375 7.09 4.70 18.19
C LYS A 375 7.35 4.85 19.68
N LYS A 376 8.24 4.03 20.27
CA LYS A 376 8.61 4.09 21.69
C LYS A 376 9.40 5.36 22.03
N ILE A 377 10.26 5.81 21.11
CA ILE A 377 11.03 7.05 21.29
C ILE A 377 10.07 8.26 21.27
N VAL A 378 9.10 8.28 20.36
CA VAL A 378 8.05 9.33 20.34
C VAL A 378 7.32 9.39 21.69
N GLU A 379 6.90 8.24 22.24
CA GLU A 379 6.22 8.20 23.55
C GLU A 379 7.12 8.64 24.69
N ASN A 380 8.37 8.22 24.69
CA ASN A 380 9.36 8.64 25.68
C ASN A 380 9.57 10.16 25.63
N PHE A 381 9.86 10.72 24.45
CA PHE A 381 10.09 12.16 24.27
C PHE A 381 8.84 13.00 24.56
N TRP A 382 7.64 12.45 24.30
CA TRP A 382 6.41 13.06 24.75
C TRP A 382 6.36 13.14 26.29
N ASN A 383 6.61 12.04 26.99
CA ASN A 383 6.59 12.00 28.45
C ASN A 383 7.63 12.94 29.07
N GLN A 384 8.81 13.02 28.46
CA GLN A 384 9.89 13.93 28.85
C GLN A 384 9.66 15.41 28.42
N LYS A 385 8.53 15.73 27.80
CA LYS A 385 8.19 17.06 27.28
C LYS A 385 9.19 17.61 26.24
N LEU A 386 9.95 16.75 25.59
CA LEU A 386 10.90 17.13 24.53
C LEU A 386 10.21 17.38 23.20
N VAL A 387 9.10 16.66 22.92
CA VAL A 387 8.31 16.79 21.69
C VAL A 387 6.83 16.89 22.04
N ARG A 388 6.16 17.94 21.60
CA ARG A 388 4.71 18.17 21.71
C ARG A 388 4.06 18.38 20.36
N LEU A 389 4.79 18.95 19.41
CA LEU A 389 4.35 19.26 18.07
C LEU A 389 5.41 18.79 17.06
N PRO A 390 5.06 18.54 15.79
CA PRO A 390 6.00 18.04 14.79
C PRO A 390 7.27 18.86 14.61
N GLN A 391 7.19 20.20 14.68
CA GLN A 391 8.36 21.07 14.54
C GLN A 391 9.37 20.95 15.67
N ASP A 392 8.97 20.45 16.84
CA ASP A 392 9.87 20.29 17.99
C ASP A 392 10.96 19.26 17.72
N ILE A 393 10.70 18.32 16.81
CA ILE A 393 11.66 17.30 16.34
C ILE A 393 12.93 17.96 15.77
N PHE A 394 12.76 19.08 15.09
CA PHE A 394 13.87 19.83 14.46
C PHE A 394 14.56 20.83 15.40
N LYS A 395 14.12 20.88 16.67
CA LYS A 395 14.60 21.78 17.70
C LYS A 395 14.97 21.04 19.00
N LEU A 396 15.26 19.75 18.93
CA LEU A 396 15.54 18.89 20.09
C LEU A 396 16.78 19.39 20.88
N ASN A 397 16.66 19.32 22.21
CA ASN A 397 17.80 19.51 23.10
C ASN A 397 18.57 18.20 23.28
N TYR A 398 19.60 18.01 22.47
CA TYR A 398 20.38 16.76 22.43
C TYR A 398 21.13 16.51 23.76
N LYS A 399 21.53 17.52 24.50
CA LYS A 399 22.16 17.35 25.83
C LYS A 399 21.21 16.70 26.83
N LYS A 400 19.94 17.14 26.85
CA LYS A 400 18.92 16.49 27.70
C LYS A 400 18.60 15.04 27.26
N ILE A 401 18.72 14.75 25.97
CA ILE A 401 18.49 13.36 25.49
C ILE A 401 19.61 12.44 25.95
N GLU A 402 20.86 12.92 25.96
CA GLU A 402 22.02 12.16 26.39
C GLU A 402 21.95 11.77 27.87
N GLU A 403 21.27 12.57 28.70
CA GLU A 403 21.02 12.31 30.12
C GLU A 403 19.93 11.24 30.36
N LEU A 404 19.18 10.81 29.31
CA LEU A 404 18.11 9.83 29.45
C LEU A 404 18.66 8.40 29.46
N GLU A 405 18.05 7.53 30.26
CA GLU A 405 18.38 6.11 30.31
C GLU A 405 18.29 5.46 28.91
N GLY A 406 19.34 4.69 28.57
CA GLY A 406 19.45 4.03 27.26
C GLY A 406 19.96 4.93 26.13
N TRP A 407 20.32 6.18 26.40
CA TRP A 407 20.93 7.10 25.44
C TRP A 407 22.41 7.33 25.80
N GLY A 408 23.25 7.29 24.80
CA GLY A 408 24.67 7.65 24.91
C GLY A 408 25.07 8.51 23.71
N GLU A 409 26.26 9.07 23.74
CA GLU A 409 26.80 9.99 22.74
C GLU A 409 26.57 9.51 21.29
N LEU A 410 26.89 8.23 21.01
CA LEU A 410 26.73 7.65 19.67
C LEU A 410 25.26 7.60 19.23
N SER A 411 24.34 7.21 20.11
CA SER A 411 22.91 7.13 19.77
C SER A 411 22.30 8.50 19.55
N VAL A 412 22.73 9.51 20.32
CA VAL A 412 22.34 10.92 20.16
C VAL A 412 22.89 11.48 18.85
N ALA A 413 24.17 11.23 18.54
CA ALA A 413 24.78 11.66 17.28
C ALA A 413 24.07 11.06 16.06
N ASN A 414 23.74 9.76 16.09
CA ASN A 414 23.01 9.09 15.03
C ASN A 414 21.59 9.68 14.86
N LEU A 415 20.87 9.90 15.95
CA LEU A 415 19.55 10.52 15.89
C LEU A 415 19.62 11.94 15.31
N LYS A 416 20.59 12.75 15.76
CA LYS A 416 20.81 14.09 15.22
C LYS A 416 21.08 14.05 13.73
N PHE A 417 21.97 13.18 13.30
CA PHE A 417 22.30 13.00 11.87
C PHE A 417 21.04 12.64 11.07
N SER A 418 20.27 11.64 11.54
CA SER A 418 19.03 11.23 10.86
C SER A 418 18.01 12.36 10.74
N ILE A 419 17.85 13.19 11.77
CA ILE A 419 16.94 14.34 11.74
C ILE A 419 17.42 15.40 10.75
N GLU A 420 18.72 15.76 10.78
CA GLU A 420 19.28 16.77 9.88
C GLU A 420 19.19 16.34 8.40
N GLU A 421 19.43 15.07 8.11
CA GLU A 421 19.27 14.52 6.76
C GLU A 421 17.84 14.68 6.23
N LYS A 422 16.84 14.52 7.10
CA LYS A 422 15.42 14.59 6.73
C LYS A 422 14.85 16.02 6.74
N ARG A 423 15.66 17.06 6.98
CA ARG A 423 15.23 18.44 6.72
C ARG A 423 14.93 18.70 5.23
N ASN A 424 15.51 17.88 4.34
CA ASN A 424 15.20 17.89 2.92
C ASN A 424 14.13 16.84 2.61
N ILE A 425 12.93 17.28 2.21
CA ILE A 425 11.80 16.39 1.93
C ILE A 425 11.10 16.79 0.63
N SER A 426 10.52 15.81 -0.09
CA SER A 426 9.68 16.09 -1.25
C SER A 426 8.29 16.57 -0.84
N LEU A 427 7.65 17.39 -1.70
CA LEU A 427 6.34 17.98 -1.39
C LEU A 427 5.27 16.92 -1.10
N GLU A 428 5.24 15.81 -1.85
CA GLU A 428 4.26 14.75 -1.63
C GLU A 428 4.42 14.05 -0.28
N ARG A 429 5.67 13.77 0.15
CA ARG A 429 5.94 13.18 1.46
C ARG A 429 5.63 14.16 2.59
N PHE A 430 5.93 15.45 2.39
CA PHE A 430 5.56 16.50 3.32
C PHE A 430 4.05 16.58 3.51
N ILE A 431 3.25 16.65 2.43
CA ILE A 431 1.78 16.67 2.50
C ILE A 431 1.26 15.44 3.23
N TYR A 432 1.77 14.26 2.90
CA TYR A 432 1.37 13.02 3.56
C TYR A 432 1.70 13.01 5.06
N SER A 433 2.87 13.53 5.45
CA SER A 433 3.34 13.56 6.82
C SER A 433 2.45 14.37 7.77
N LEU A 434 1.73 15.37 7.26
CA LEU A 434 0.80 16.19 8.03
C LEU A 434 -0.40 15.40 8.55
N GLY A 435 -0.65 14.21 8.02
CA GLY A 435 -1.69 13.31 8.48
C GLY A 435 -3.11 13.86 8.26
N ILE A 436 -3.33 14.70 7.23
CA ILE A 436 -4.64 15.24 6.87
C ILE A 436 -5.58 14.07 6.58
N ARG A 437 -6.75 14.08 7.21
CA ARG A 437 -7.73 13.00 7.05
C ARG A 437 -8.12 12.83 5.57
N HIS A 438 -8.31 11.62 5.09
CA HIS A 438 -8.61 11.25 3.70
C HIS A 438 -7.51 11.58 2.69
N ILE A 439 -6.37 12.13 3.13
CA ILE A 439 -5.19 12.34 2.29
C ILE A 439 -4.17 11.25 2.60
N GLY A 440 -4.23 10.17 1.80
CA GLY A 440 -3.21 9.12 1.78
C GLY A 440 -2.03 9.49 0.87
N GLN A 441 -1.07 8.58 0.71
CA GLN A 441 0.12 8.80 -0.14
C GLN A 441 -0.25 9.17 -1.57
N GLU A 442 -1.21 8.46 -2.19
CA GLU A 442 -1.61 8.73 -3.57
C GLU A 442 -2.26 10.11 -3.72
N ASN A 443 -3.17 10.48 -2.80
CA ASN A 443 -3.78 11.81 -2.82
C ASN A 443 -2.73 12.91 -2.59
N ALA A 444 -1.75 12.68 -1.72
CA ALA A 444 -0.64 13.61 -1.50
C ALA A 444 0.20 13.80 -2.77
N LYS A 445 0.50 12.71 -3.52
CA LYS A 445 1.19 12.78 -4.82
C LYS A 445 0.37 13.56 -5.86
N LEU A 446 -0.94 13.29 -5.96
CA LEU A 446 -1.82 14.00 -6.89
C LEU A 446 -1.86 15.50 -6.60
N ILE A 447 -2.00 15.87 -5.32
CA ILE A 447 -2.00 17.27 -4.87
C ILE A 447 -0.65 17.92 -5.14
N ALA A 448 0.47 17.28 -4.78
CA ALA A 448 1.82 17.79 -5.03
C ALA A 448 2.07 18.01 -6.52
N LYS A 449 1.71 17.04 -7.37
CA LYS A 449 1.84 17.13 -8.83
C LYS A 449 1.01 18.28 -9.42
N HIS A 450 -0.17 18.55 -8.88
CA HIS A 450 -1.04 19.65 -9.29
C HIS A 450 -0.45 21.01 -8.89
N LEU A 451 -0.05 21.13 -7.63
CA LEU A 451 0.49 22.38 -7.07
C LEU A 451 1.87 22.71 -7.60
N LYS A 452 2.69 21.71 -7.92
CA LYS A 452 4.07 21.78 -8.43
C LYS A 452 5.06 22.46 -7.48
N LYS A 453 4.73 23.65 -6.95
CA LYS A 453 5.57 24.45 -6.07
C LYS A 453 5.11 24.35 -4.63
N THR A 454 6.06 24.29 -3.72
CA THR A 454 5.83 24.31 -2.28
C THR A 454 5.06 25.56 -1.84
N SER A 455 5.39 26.74 -2.41
CA SER A 455 4.69 27.99 -2.12
C SER A 455 3.18 27.91 -2.37
N ASN A 456 2.76 27.20 -3.43
CA ASN A 456 1.34 27.02 -3.73
C ASN A 456 0.62 26.20 -2.67
N PHE A 457 1.30 25.24 -2.02
CA PHE A 457 0.73 24.48 -0.92
C PHE A 457 0.50 25.36 0.32
N PHE A 458 1.46 26.19 0.69
CA PHE A 458 1.32 27.10 1.84
C PHE A 458 0.28 28.21 1.58
N GLN A 459 -0.03 28.52 0.33
CA GLN A 459 -1.08 29.44 -0.08
C GLN A 459 -2.49 28.84 -0.08
N LEU A 460 -2.68 27.55 0.23
CA LEU A 460 -4.01 26.92 0.34
C LEU A 460 -4.85 27.42 1.53
N THR A 461 -4.50 28.58 2.10
CA THR A 461 -5.26 29.20 3.19
C THR A 461 -6.54 29.91 2.74
N GLY A 462 -6.68 30.19 1.44
CA GLY A 462 -7.86 30.80 0.80
C GLY A 462 -8.82 29.76 0.24
N GLU A 463 -10.15 30.03 0.32
CA GLU A 463 -11.17 29.10 -0.17
C GLU A 463 -11.04 28.82 -1.67
N SER A 464 -10.81 29.83 -2.51
CA SER A 464 -10.65 29.69 -3.95
C SER A 464 -9.46 28.81 -4.35
N ASN A 465 -8.36 28.86 -3.58
CA ASN A 465 -7.18 28.04 -3.86
C ASN A 465 -7.42 26.55 -3.54
N ILE A 466 -8.16 26.27 -2.48
CA ILE A 466 -8.54 24.89 -2.12
C ILE A 466 -9.53 24.30 -3.13
N GLU A 467 -10.46 25.11 -3.63
CA GLU A 467 -11.43 24.69 -4.63
C GLU A 467 -10.79 24.29 -5.97
N SER A 468 -9.63 24.87 -6.30
CA SER A 468 -8.87 24.46 -7.49
C SER A 468 -8.48 22.97 -7.47
N LEU A 469 -8.35 22.38 -6.29
CA LEU A 469 -8.04 20.96 -6.11
C LEU A 469 -9.20 20.03 -6.56
N SER A 470 -10.43 20.54 -6.71
CA SER A 470 -11.57 19.78 -7.23
C SER A 470 -11.39 19.36 -8.70
N ASN A 471 -10.48 20.02 -9.43
CA ASN A 471 -10.14 19.69 -10.80
C ASN A 471 -9.18 18.49 -10.92
N ILE A 472 -8.71 17.95 -9.80
CA ILE A 472 -7.81 16.80 -9.76
C ILE A 472 -8.65 15.53 -9.78
N ASP A 473 -8.47 14.69 -10.81
CA ASP A 473 -9.09 13.36 -10.85
C ASP A 473 -8.61 12.53 -9.65
N GLY A 474 -9.53 11.97 -8.87
CA GLY A 474 -9.24 11.24 -7.63
C GLY A 474 -9.30 12.08 -6.35
N ILE A 475 -9.46 13.40 -6.42
CA ILE A 475 -9.71 14.27 -5.28
C ILE A 475 -11.18 14.69 -5.27
N GLY A 476 -11.96 14.11 -4.36
CA GLY A 476 -13.38 14.39 -4.21
C GLY A 476 -13.70 15.40 -3.11
N ILE A 477 -15.00 15.65 -2.91
CA ILE A 477 -15.52 16.61 -1.93
C ILE A 477 -15.02 16.32 -0.51
N THR A 478 -14.94 15.04 -0.12
CA THR A 478 -14.49 14.61 1.23
C THR A 478 -13.04 15.01 1.50
N GLN A 479 -12.15 14.88 0.50
CA GLN A 479 -10.75 15.29 0.61
C GLN A 479 -10.64 16.81 0.72
N ILE A 480 -11.38 17.54 -0.10
CA ILE A 480 -11.38 19.01 -0.10
C ILE A 480 -11.86 19.55 1.24
N GLN A 481 -12.96 19.01 1.78
CA GLN A 481 -13.46 19.39 3.11
C GLN A 481 -12.43 19.11 4.21
N SER A 482 -11.70 17.99 4.11
CA SER A 482 -10.66 17.64 5.07
C SER A 482 -9.47 18.61 5.01
N ILE A 483 -9.07 19.05 3.82
CA ILE A 483 -8.03 20.05 3.61
C ILE A 483 -8.50 21.40 4.14
N LYS A 484 -9.73 21.84 3.81
CA LYS A 484 -10.32 23.08 4.37
C LYS A 484 -10.28 23.08 5.90
N LYS A 485 -10.78 22.00 6.53
CA LYS A 485 -10.77 21.85 8.00
C LYS A 485 -9.36 21.91 8.59
N PHE A 486 -8.37 21.29 7.93
CA PHE A 486 -6.99 21.31 8.37
C PHE A 486 -6.40 22.73 8.37
N PHE A 487 -6.59 23.50 7.29
CA PHE A 487 -6.06 24.87 7.18
C PHE A 487 -6.83 25.90 8.02
N LEU A 488 -8.10 25.65 8.34
CA LEU A 488 -8.87 26.50 9.26
C LEU A 488 -8.37 26.39 10.71
N ASN A 489 -7.81 25.25 11.10
CA ASN A 489 -7.33 25.05 12.47
C ASN A 489 -6.08 25.89 12.78
N ARG A 490 -6.16 26.74 13.81
CA ARG A 490 -5.08 27.65 14.20
C ARG A 490 -3.79 26.93 14.56
N THR A 491 -3.87 25.83 15.30
CA THR A 491 -2.69 25.06 15.71
C THR A 491 -1.99 24.43 14.51
N ASN A 492 -2.74 23.86 13.56
CA ASN A 492 -2.16 23.30 12.34
C ASN A 492 -1.44 24.37 11.51
N ARG A 493 -2.01 25.57 11.38
CA ARG A 493 -1.34 26.70 10.68
C ARG A 493 -0.04 27.11 11.35
N LYS A 494 -0.03 27.17 12.70
CA LYS A 494 1.20 27.45 13.46
C LYS A 494 2.26 26.38 13.22
N VAL A 495 1.88 25.11 13.26
CA VAL A 495 2.77 23.98 12.95
C VAL A 495 3.34 24.11 11.53
N LEU A 496 2.49 24.38 10.53
CA LEU A 496 2.94 24.59 9.15
C LEU A 496 3.95 25.72 9.01
N SER A 497 3.67 26.90 9.59
CA SER A 497 4.58 28.05 9.53
C SER A 497 5.93 27.76 10.18
N GLU A 498 5.95 27.00 11.29
CA GLU A 498 7.21 26.62 11.94
C GLU A 498 7.96 25.54 11.14
N LEU A 499 7.27 24.60 10.52
CA LEU A 499 7.89 23.61 9.65
C LEU A 499 8.49 24.23 8.38
N GLU A 500 7.81 25.19 7.77
CA GLU A 500 8.31 25.94 6.60
C GLU A 500 9.66 26.60 6.87
N LYS A 501 9.85 27.18 8.07
CA LYS A 501 11.10 27.83 8.48
C LYS A 501 12.26 26.86 8.72
N ASN A 502 11.96 25.60 9.07
CA ASN A 502 12.96 24.63 9.52
C ASN A 502 13.28 23.56 8.45
N LEU A 503 12.56 23.53 7.34
CA LEU A 503 12.64 22.48 6.32
C LEU A 503 12.94 23.06 4.95
N THR A 504 13.64 22.28 4.14
CA THR A 504 13.77 22.49 2.69
C THR A 504 12.82 21.52 1.99
N ILE A 505 11.64 22.00 1.61
CA ILE A 505 10.65 21.20 0.91
C ILE A 505 10.87 21.37 -0.59
N LYS A 506 11.20 20.26 -1.26
CA LYS A 506 11.53 20.27 -2.69
C LYS A 506 10.25 20.40 -3.52
N ASP A 507 10.25 21.33 -4.47
CA ASP A 507 9.23 21.42 -5.50
C ASP A 507 9.16 20.12 -6.32
N VAL A 508 8.00 19.84 -6.89
CA VAL A 508 7.83 18.66 -7.75
C VAL A 508 8.61 18.87 -9.04
N ILE A 509 9.68 18.13 -9.20
CA ILE A 509 10.34 18.01 -10.50
C ILE A 509 9.41 17.16 -11.37
N LEU A 510 8.67 17.80 -12.27
CA LEU A 510 8.03 17.06 -13.35
C LEU A 510 9.16 16.49 -14.19
N ILE A 511 9.43 15.18 -14.04
CA ILE A 511 10.21 14.48 -15.04
C ILE A 511 9.45 14.71 -16.33
N ASP A 512 10.10 15.40 -17.26
CA ASP A 512 9.53 15.73 -18.56
C ASP A 512 9.35 14.38 -19.28
N ASN A 513 8.23 13.72 -19.01
CA ASN A 513 7.83 12.58 -19.79
C ASN A 513 7.59 13.11 -21.19
N ASN A 514 8.54 12.90 -22.08
CA ASN A 514 8.42 13.23 -23.50
C ASN A 514 7.42 12.29 -24.20
N GLY A 515 6.28 12.03 -23.55
CA GLY A 515 5.21 11.27 -24.16
C GLY A 515 4.69 11.99 -25.41
N LEU A 516 4.32 11.22 -26.43
CA LEU A 516 3.88 11.69 -27.74
C LEU A 516 2.71 12.65 -27.70
N LEU A 517 1.93 12.62 -26.62
CA LEU A 517 0.73 13.45 -26.42
C LEU A 517 0.95 14.59 -25.42
N LYS A 518 2.20 14.92 -25.12
CA LYS A 518 2.55 16.01 -24.19
C LYS A 518 1.86 17.31 -24.54
N ASN A 519 1.32 17.99 -23.53
CA ASN A 519 0.61 19.26 -23.63
C ASN A 519 -0.69 19.21 -24.48
N LYS A 520 -1.21 18.02 -24.81
CA LYS A 520 -2.46 17.86 -25.53
C LYS A 520 -3.56 17.41 -24.58
N THR A 521 -4.76 17.93 -24.82
CA THR A 521 -5.97 17.58 -24.08
C THR A 521 -6.93 16.82 -24.97
N PHE A 522 -7.54 15.78 -24.41
CA PHE A 522 -8.40 14.86 -25.14
C PHE A 522 -9.74 14.68 -24.45
N MET A 523 -10.75 14.42 -25.23
CA MET A 523 -12.06 13.94 -24.77
C MET A 523 -12.53 12.80 -25.66
N LEU A 524 -13.20 11.82 -25.08
CA LEU A 524 -13.72 10.65 -25.77
C LEU A 524 -15.24 10.72 -25.87
N THR A 525 -15.79 10.44 -27.07
CA THR A 525 -17.23 10.33 -27.31
C THR A 525 -17.54 9.15 -28.23
N GLY A 526 -18.64 8.43 -27.98
CA GLY A 526 -18.94 7.19 -28.68
C GLY A 526 -18.27 5.95 -28.06
N LYS A 527 -18.51 4.77 -28.65
CA LYS A 527 -17.91 3.49 -28.24
C LYS A 527 -16.64 3.25 -29.06
N LEU A 528 -15.53 2.97 -28.40
CA LEU A 528 -14.28 2.61 -29.07
C LEU A 528 -14.29 1.10 -29.43
N ASN A 529 -13.57 0.72 -30.48
CA ASN A 529 -13.45 -0.67 -30.95
C ASN A 529 -12.21 -1.30 -30.33
N ASP A 530 -12.36 -2.51 -29.79
CA ASP A 530 -11.30 -3.35 -29.19
C ASP A 530 -10.51 -2.72 -28.04
N ILE A 531 -10.98 -1.55 -27.54
CA ILE A 531 -10.37 -0.83 -26.43
C ILE A 531 -11.45 -0.16 -25.58
N SER A 532 -11.36 -0.29 -24.26
CA SER A 532 -12.33 0.39 -23.39
C SER A 532 -12.00 1.87 -23.23
N ARG A 533 -13.00 2.66 -22.83
CA ARG A 533 -12.79 4.08 -22.51
C ARG A 533 -11.79 4.26 -21.35
N ALA A 534 -11.76 3.32 -20.40
CA ALA A 534 -10.82 3.33 -19.28
C ALA A 534 -9.39 3.04 -19.76
N GLU A 535 -9.21 2.10 -20.66
CA GLU A 535 -7.92 1.80 -21.27
C GLU A 535 -7.44 2.95 -22.16
N ALA A 536 -8.30 3.52 -22.98
CA ALA A 536 -7.98 4.70 -23.82
C ALA A 536 -7.52 5.90 -22.97
N LYS A 537 -8.21 6.17 -21.85
CA LYS A 537 -7.81 7.18 -20.87
C LYS A 537 -6.42 6.91 -20.33
N SER A 538 -6.16 5.68 -19.90
CA SER A 538 -4.85 5.26 -19.39
C SER A 538 -3.73 5.42 -20.43
N LEU A 539 -3.99 5.11 -21.70
CA LEU A 539 -3.01 5.28 -22.80
C LEU A 539 -2.68 6.75 -23.06
N ILE A 540 -3.70 7.63 -23.05
CA ILE A 540 -3.50 9.07 -23.21
C ILE A 540 -2.63 9.62 -22.09
N GLU A 541 -2.94 9.26 -20.83
CA GLU A 541 -2.21 9.71 -19.65
C GLU A 541 -0.77 9.15 -19.61
N LYS A 542 -0.57 7.90 -20.00
CA LYS A 542 0.76 7.27 -20.14
C LYS A 542 1.65 8.01 -21.14
N ASN A 543 1.06 8.56 -22.17
CA ASN A 543 1.74 9.36 -23.20
C ASN A 543 1.74 10.87 -22.90
N SER A 544 1.57 11.25 -21.64
CA SER A 544 1.61 12.64 -21.16
C SER A 544 0.48 13.54 -21.68
N GLY A 545 -0.57 12.97 -22.26
CA GLY A 545 -1.82 13.67 -22.61
C GLY A 545 -2.73 13.87 -21.40
N LYS A 546 -3.67 14.78 -21.48
CA LYS A 546 -4.67 15.05 -20.44
C LYS A 546 -6.07 14.71 -20.93
N ILE A 547 -6.89 14.13 -20.07
CA ILE A 547 -8.32 13.93 -20.34
C ILE A 547 -9.13 15.01 -19.64
N ILE A 548 -10.11 15.57 -20.37
CA ILE A 548 -11.11 16.49 -19.82
C ILE A 548 -12.51 15.94 -20.05
N SER A 549 -13.45 16.31 -19.17
CA SER A 549 -14.80 15.76 -19.14
C SER A 549 -15.80 16.52 -20.03
N ASN A 550 -15.51 17.78 -20.37
CA ASN A 550 -16.40 18.65 -21.11
C ASN A 550 -15.74 19.25 -22.35
N VAL A 551 -16.53 19.46 -23.42
CA VAL A 551 -16.07 20.19 -24.60
C VAL A 551 -16.02 21.67 -24.26
N ASN A 552 -14.83 22.25 -24.24
CA ASN A 552 -14.56 23.66 -24.00
C ASN A 552 -13.28 24.09 -24.73
N ARG A 553 -12.95 25.39 -24.72
CA ARG A 553 -11.77 25.96 -25.43
C ARG A 553 -10.41 25.40 -25.00
N LYS A 554 -10.36 24.59 -23.91
CA LYS A 554 -9.13 23.92 -23.44
C LYS A 554 -8.96 22.52 -24.05
N LEU A 555 -9.92 22.05 -24.87
CA LEU A 555 -9.87 20.76 -25.54
C LEU A 555 -9.13 20.88 -26.87
N ASP A 556 -8.06 20.09 -27.06
CA ASP A 556 -7.36 20.06 -28.35
C ASP A 556 -7.97 19.04 -29.31
N TYR A 557 -8.37 17.87 -28.80
CA TYR A 557 -8.86 16.77 -29.63
C TYR A 557 -10.12 16.14 -29.04
N LEU A 558 -11.17 16.01 -29.84
CA LEU A 558 -12.33 15.16 -29.54
C LEU A 558 -12.20 13.87 -30.32
N ILE A 559 -11.93 12.75 -29.59
CA ILE A 559 -11.84 11.42 -30.19
C ILE A 559 -13.23 10.83 -30.29
N THR A 560 -13.60 10.39 -31.51
CA THR A 560 -14.88 9.78 -31.79
C THR A 560 -14.75 8.28 -32.02
N GLY A 561 -15.61 7.49 -31.38
CA GLY A 561 -15.86 6.09 -31.66
C GLY A 561 -17.24 5.91 -32.33
N ASP A 562 -17.76 4.68 -32.28
CA ASP A 562 -19.09 4.36 -32.81
C ASP A 562 -20.20 5.08 -32.05
N LYS A 563 -21.21 5.58 -32.78
CA LYS A 563 -22.36 6.31 -32.25
C LYS A 563 -21.97 7.46 -31.31
N PRO A 564 -21.15 8.41 -31.74
CA PRO A 564 -20.73 9.54 -30.93
C PRO A 564 -21.89 10.49 -30.64
N THR A 565 -21.81 11.26 -29.57
CA THR A 565 -22.82 12.25 -29.21
C THR A 565 -22.75 13.44 -30.16
N ILE A 566 -23.73 13.61 -31.02
CA ILE A 566 -23.79 14.66 -32.06
C ILE A 566 -23.62 16.06 -31.45
N LYS A 567 -24.28 16.34 -30.30
CA LYS A 567 -24.14 17.61 -29.59
C LYS A 567 -22.69 17.95 -29.26
N LYS A 568 -21.88 16.95 -28.85
CA LYS A 568 -20.45 17.16 -28.52
C LYS A 568 -19.63 17.46 -29.77
N ILE A 569 -19.95 16.80 -30.91
CA ILE A 569 -19.27 17.04 -32.19
C ILE A 569 -19.56 18.45 -32.67
N ASN A 570 -20.84 18.87 -32.63
CA ASN A 570 -21.22 20.22 -33.04
C ASN A 570 -20.56 21.29 -32.18
N THR A 571 -20.61 21.14 -30.85
CA THR A 571 -19.90 22.04 -29.92
C THR A 571 -18.39 22.09 -30.18
N ALA A 572 -17.76 20.95 -30.50
CA ALA A 572 -16.33 20.93 -30.82
C ALA A 572 -16.03 21.69 -32.14
N LYS A 573 -16.87 21.52 -33.16
CA LYS A 573 -16.78 22.29 -34.43
C LYS A 573 -16.97 23.78 -34.23
N ASP A 574 -17.97 24.18 -33.44
CA ASP A 574 -18.24 25.58 -33.11
C ASP A 574 -17.06 26.26 -32.38
N LEU A 575 -16.32 25.50 -31.63
CA LEU A 575 -15.13 25.95 -30.89
C LEU A 575 -13.80 25.74 -31.66
N ASN A 576 -13.86 25.31 -32.93
CA ASN A 576 -12.70 24.98 -33.77
C ASN A 576 -11.77 23.91 -33.14
N ILE A 577 -12.35 22.96 -32.42
CA ILE A 577 -11.62 21.86 -31.80
C ILE A 577 -11.47 20.73 -32.83
N LYS A 578 -10.28 20.14 -32.90
CA LYS A 578 -10.00 19.04 -33.84
C LYS A 578 -10.77 17.77 -33.44
N VAL A 579 -11.67 17.33 -34.32
CA VAL A 579 -12.39 16.05 -34.18
C VAL A 579 -11.60 14.98 -34.94
N ILE A 580 -11.18 13.92 -34.26
CA ILE A 580 -10.43 12.80 -34.84
C ILE A 580 -11.14 11.49 -34.54
N ASP A 581 -10.94 10.50 -35.39
CA ASP A 581 -11.42 9.15 -35.11
C ASP A 581 -10.42 8.34 -34.26
N GLN A 582 -10.81 7.12 -33.92
CA GLN A 582 -9.97 6.22 -33.12
C GLN A 582 -8.67 5.86 -33.82
N GLU A 583 -8.69 5.66 -35.14
CA GLU A 583 -7.48 5.26 -35.90
C GLU A 583 -6.46 6.41 -35.97
N GLU A 584 -6.94 7.62 -36.23
CA GLU A 584 -6.10 8.82 -36.23
C GLU A 584 -5.45 9.03 -34.85
N TRP A 585 -6.21 8.84 -33.78
CA TRP A 585 -5.66 8.92 -32.43
C TRP A 585 -4.59 7.83 -32.17
N LEU A 586 -4.85 6.56 -32.55
CA LEU A 586 -3.88 5.47 -32.39
C LEU A 586 -2.61 5.72 -33.23
N LYS A 587 -2.73 6.30 -34.43
CA LYS A 587 -1.57 6.72 -35.23
C LYS A 587 -0.74 7.78 -34.52
N MET A 588 -1.34 8.64 -33.69
CA MET A 588 -0.58 9.60 -32.87
C MET A 588 0.28 8.93 -31.81
N LEU A 589 -0.12 7.75 -31.33
CA LEU A 589 0.63 6.94 -30.35
C LEU A 589 1.76 6.12 -30.98
N ASN A 590 1.70 5.84 -32.29
CA ASN A 590 2.62 4.97 -33.01
C ASN A 590 3.67 5.74 -33.83
N LYS A 591 3.72 7.09 -33.77
CA LYS A 591 4.66 7.93 -34.55
C LYS A 591 6.12 7.91 -34.07
N SER A 592 6.56 6.86 -33.36
CA SER A 592 7.96 6.64 -32.97
C SER A 592 8.31 5.16 -33.10
N SER A 593 8.45 4.68 -34.29
CA SER A 593 9.27 3.50 -34.62
C SER A 593 10.18 3.86 -35.78
#